data_796f31d2aff397f182549b329eeac18e
#
_entry.id   796f31d2aff397f182549b329eeac18e
#
_cell.length_a   1.000
_cell.length_b   1.000
_cell.length_c   1.000
_cell.angle_alpha   90.00
_cell.angle_beta   90.00
_cell.angle_gamma   90.00
#
_symmetry.space_group_name_H-M   'P 1'
#
loop_
_entity.id
_entity.type
_entity.pdbx_description
1 polymer ?
#
loop_
_entity_poly.entity_id
_entity_poly.type
_entity_poly.pdbx_seq_one_letter_code
_entity_poly.pdbx_strand_id
1 'polypeptide(L)'
;RWLQESNYMQSTEGEIDTSHVSFNHRWFDLSKAPRQNLARRMKNGQPMNNMDGAPQLTVKETDYGFVYGSRRDVGDGEYYWRVTQFILPFYSLIPNPGDREGGRCWVPMDDEHISVFQYSVSTDEPFTDEQRKLMNVSPEKLLRVKYEFEDGSVVDTWQPERQMHNDFLIDRDMQRTVNYTGIASGREQDMAMTDSMGSIGDRTKEHLGTSDTAI
;
A
#
# COMPACT_ATOMS: atom_id res chain seq x y z
N ARG A 1 5.84 11.39 -2.61
CA ARG A 1 7.00 10.74 -3.20
C ARG A 1 7.87 10.13 -2.11
N TRP A 2 8.51 8.99 -2.41
CA TRP A 2 9.58 8.37 -1.61
C TRP A 2 10.48 7.52 -2.50
N LEU A 3 11.65 7.16 -1.98
CA LEU A 3 12.55 6.17 -2.57
C LEU A 3 12.33 4.82 -1.88
N GLN A 4 12.58 3.73 -2.59
CA GLN A 4 12.47 2.38 -2.07
C GLN A 4 13.58 1.51 -2.64
N GLU A 5 14.13 0.62 -1.82
CA GLU A 5 15.28 -0.24 -2.17
C GLU A 5 14.80 -1.62 -2.61
N SER A 6 14.02 -1.64 -3.69
CA SER A 6 13.54 -2.88 -4.30
C SER A 6 13.31 -2.71 -5.80
N ASN A 7 13.29 -3.81 -6.52
CA ASN A 7 12.91 -3.82 -7.93
C ASN A 7 11.46 -3.36 -8.08
N TYR A 8 11.20 -2.55 -9.12
CA TYR A 8 9.89 -1.93 -9.34
C TYR A 8 8.77 -2.96 -9.50
N MET A 9 9.04 -4.13 -10.08
CA MET A 9 8.03 -5.17 -10.24
C MET A 9 7.60 -5.76 -8.90
N GLN A 10 8.52 -6.02 -7.97
CA GLN A 10 8.17 -6.51 -6.63
C GLN A 10 7.19 -5.57 -5.93
N SER A 11 7.49 -4.28 -5.97
CA SER A 11 6.63 -3.28 -5.36
C SER A 11 5.30 -3.11 -6.09
N THR A 12 5.31 -3.20 -7.42
CA THR A 12 4.08 -3.16 -8.23
C THR A 12 3.19 -4.36 -7.95
N GLU A 13 3.76 -5.55 -7.87
CA GLU A 13 3.05 -6.79 -7.52
C GLU A 13 2.44 -6.69 -6.11
N GLY A 14 3.21 -6.21 -5.14
CA GLY A 14 2.68 -5.94 -3.80
C GLY A 14 1.53 -4.92 -3.79
N GLU A 15 1.59 -3.90 -4.63
CA GLU A 15 0.52 -2.89 -4.75
C GLU A 15 -0.76 -3.47 -5.35
N ILE A 16 -0.64 -4.30 -6.38
CA ILE A 16 -1.80 -4.90 -7.03
C ILE A 16 -2.29 -6.17 -6.32
N ASP A 17 -1.56 -6.74 -5.39
CA ASP A 17 -2.08 -7.81 -4.54
C ASP A 17 -3.18 -7.27 -3.63
N THR A 18 -4.38 -7.83 -3.73
CA THR A 18 -5.50 -7.48 -2.86
C THR A 18 -5.61 -8.39 -1.65
N SER A 19 -4.98 -9.55 -1.66
CA SER A 19 -5.12 -10.58 -0.62
C SER A 19 -4.36 -10.19 0.65
N HIS A 20 -3.16 -9.60 0.52
CA HIS A 20 -2.35 -9.16 1.66
C HIS A 20 -3.08 -8.15 2.57
N VAL A 21 -3.99 -7.35 2.00
CA VAL A 21 -4.70 -6.28 2.73
C VAL A 21 -5.42 -6.79 3.98
N SER A 22 -5.94 -8.02 3.93
CA SER A 22 -6.64 -8.64 5.05
C SER A 22 -5.72 -9.16 6.15
N PHE A 23 -4.44 -9.30 5.88
CA PHE A 23 -3.39 -9.78 6.81
C PHE A 23 -2.44 -8.65 7.19
N ASN A 24 -1.70 -8.12 6.24
CA ASN A 24 -0.64 -7.13 6.45
C ASN A 24 -1.18 -5.85 7.10
N HIS A 25 -2.34 -5.37 6.64
CA HIS A 25 -2.97 -4.14 7.15
C HIS A 25 -4.03 -4.39 8.22
N ARG A 26 -4.05 -5.57 8.85
CA ARG A 26 -5.03 -5.89 9.87
C ARG A 26 -4.64 -5.31 11.22
N TRP A 27 -5.60 -4.64 11.84
CA TRP A 27 -5.52 -4.15 13.22
C TRP A 27 -6.34 -5.05 14.12
N PHE A 28 -5.75 -5.54 15.21
CA PHE A 28 -6.45 -6.32 16.24
C PHE A 28 -7.27 -5.39 17.11
N ASP A 29 -6.74 -4.19 17.38
CA ASP A 29 -7.39 -3.13 18.13
C ASP A 29 -7.71 -1.95 17.19
N LEU A 30 -8.94 -1.91 16.69
CA LEU A 30 -9.39 -0.86 15.78
C LEU A 30 -9.41 0.53 16.43
N SER A 31 -9.45 0.63 17.77
CA SER A 31 -9.41 1.92 18.46
C SER A 31 -8.06 2.63 18.29
N LYS A 32 -7.02 1.87 18.02
CA LYS A 32 -5.66 2.36 17.75
C LYS A 32 -5.33 2.50 16.27
N ALA A 33 -6.25 2.09 15.40
CA ALA A 33 -6.05 2.20 13.97
C ALA A 33 -6.05 3.66 13.51
N PRO A 34 -5.19 4.05 12.56
CA PRO A 34 -5.24 5.38 11.96
C PRO A 34 -6.64 5.69 11.39
N ARG A 35 -7.07 6.95 11.49
CA ARG A 35 -8.41 7.37 11.02
C ARG A 35 -8.71 6.97 9.58
N GLN A 36 -7.72 6.90 8.74
CA GLN A 36 -7.87 6.44 7.35
C GLN A 36 -8.31 4.98 7.25
N ASN A 37 -7.86 4.14 8.18
CA ASN A 37 -8.32 2.75 8.25
C ASN A 37 -9.78 2.65 8.73
N LEU A 38 -10.26 3.62 9.48
CA LEU A 38 -11.65 3.72 9.90
C LEU A 38 -12.58 4.23 8.78
N ALA A 39 -12.04 4.88 7.74
CA ALA A 39 -12.80 5.28 6.55
C ALA A 39 -13.09 4.12 5.60
N ARG A 40 -12.57 2.91 5.88
CA ARG A 40 -12.88 1.71 5.13
C ARG A 40 -14.37 1.38 5.23
N ARG A 41 -14.92 0.79 4.16
CA ARG A 41 -16.30 0.30 4.23
C ARG A 41 -16.42 -0.77 5.32
N MET A 42 -17.35 -0.56 6.24
CA MET A 42 -17.56 -1.39 7.42
C MET A 42 -18.85 -2.18 7.29
N LYS A 43 -18.85 -3.44 7.74
CA LYS A 43 -20.04 -4.23 7.99
C LYS A 43 -19.91 -4.87 9.37
N ASN A 44 -20.94 -4.74 10.21
CA ASN A 44 -20.97 -5.31 11.56
C ASN A 44 -19.74 -4.92 12.43
N GLY A 45 -19.27 -3.69 12.31
CA GLY A 45 -18.12 -3.18 13.07
C GLY A 45 -16.76 -3.67 12.59
N GLN A 46 -16.69 -4.37 11.46
CA GLN A 46 -15.43 -4.84 10.87
C GLN A 46 -15.21 -4.27 9.46
N PRO A 47 -13.96 -3.95 9.11
CA PRO A 47 -13.63 -3.60 7.74
C PRO A 47 -13.96 -4.76 6.77
N MET A 48 -14.71 -4.48 5.71
CA MET A 48 -15.09 -5.50 4.73
C MET A 48 -13.90 -6.19 4.07
N ASN A 49 -12.75 -5.50 3.97
CA ASN A 49 -11.49 -6.09 3.49
C ASN A 49 -11.00 -7.27 4.35
N ASN A 50 -11.37 -7.29 5.63
CA ASN A 50 -10.89 -8.28 6.59
C ASN A 50 -11.86 -9.46 6.78
N MET A 51 -13.05 -9.39 6.17
CA MET A 51 -14.10 -10.41 6.35
C MET A 51 -13.81 -11.68 5.55
N ASP A 52 -13.15 -11.51 4.40
CA ASP A 52 -12.72 -12.63 3.55
C ASP A 52 -11.27 -12.41 3.12
N GLY A 53 -10.37 -13.27 3.61
CA GLY A 53 -8.94 -13.23 3.33
C GLY A 53 -8.55 -13.90 2.00
N ALA A 54 -9.49 -14.58 1.33
CA ALA A 54 -9.27 -15.30 0.08
C ALA A 54 -10.23 -14.82 -1.03
N PRO A 55 -10.12 -13.55 -1.47
CA PRO A 55 -11.01 -13.00 -2.47
C PRO A 55 -10.93 -13.78 -3.78
N GLN A 56 -12.06 -13.91 -4.46
CA GLN A 56 -12.08 -14.42 -5.82
C GLN A 56 -11.68 -13.32 -6.81
N LEU A 57 -10.70 -13.61 -7.66
CA LEU A 57 -10.19 -12.68 -8.65
C LEU A 57 -10.75 -12.97 -10.03
N THR A 58 -11.07 -11.91 -10.77
CA THR A 58 -11.41 -11.97 -12.19
C THR A 58 -10.57 -10.91 -12.90
N VAL A 59 -9.66 -11.34 -13.76
CA VAL A 59 -8.74 -10.48 -14.50
C VAL A 59 -9.25 -10.29 -15.93
N LYS A 60 -9.11 -9.06 -16.44
CA LYS A 60 -9.40 -8.71 -17.82
C LYS A 60 -8.23 -7.90 -18.38
N GLU A 61 -7.60 -8.42 -19.41
CA GLU A 61 -6.58 -7.69 -20.17
C GLU A 61 -7.19 -6.52 -20.94
N THR A 62 -6.39 -5.47 -21.12
CA THR A 62 -6.72 -4.24 -21.84
C THR A 62 -5.54 -3.83 -22.72
N ASP A 63 -5.73 -2.90 -23.64
CA ASP A 63 -4.67 -2.37 -24.50
C ASP A 63 -3.56 -1.62 -23.72
N TYR A 64 -3.82 -1.26 -22.48
CA TYR A 64 -2.90 -0.50 -21.62
C TYR A 64 -2.36 -1.27 -20.41
N GLY A 65 -2.72 -2.54 -20.25
CA GLY A 65 -2.35 -3.37 -19.11
C GLY A 65 -3.48 -4.33 -18.76
N PHE A 66 -3.98 -4.28 -17.52
CA PHE A 66 -5.13 -5.08 -17.13
C PHE A 66 -5.94 -4.41 -16.00
N VAL A 67 -7.17 -4.85 -15.87
CA VAL A 67 -8.06 -4.54 -14.75
C VAL A 67 -8.50 -5.85 -14.10
N TYR A 68 -8.58 -5.88 -12.79
CA TYR A 68 -9.17 -7.02 -12.10
C TYR A 68 -10.17 -6.58 -11.02
N GLY A 69 -11.19 -7.39 -10.88
CA GLY A 69 -12.14 -7.32 -9.76
C GLY A 69 -11.82 -8.37 -8.72
N SER A 70 -11.74 -7.98 -7.46
CA SER A 70 -11.63 -8.89 -6.33
C SER A 70 -12.94 -8.90 -5.55
N ARG A 71 -13.57 -10.07 -5.44
CA ARG A 71 -14.82 -10.28 -4.76
C ARG A 71 -14.61 -10.97 -3.42
N ARG A 72 -15.05 -10.33 -2.35
CA ARG A 72 -15.04 -10.89 -0.98
C ARG A 72 -16.46 -11.21 -0.54
N ASP A 73 -16.65 -12.37 0.06
CA ASP A 73 -17.88 -12.70 0.76
C ASP A 73 -17.91 -11.93 2.09
N VAL A 74 -18.95 -11.14 2.31
CA VAL A 74 -19.16 -10.37 3.54
C VAL A 74 -20.36 -10.84 4.34
N GLY A 75 -20.85 -12.06 4.06
CA GLY A 75 -21.99 -12.68 4.70
C GLY A 75 -23.34 -12.19 4.16
N ASP A 76 -24.40 -12.84 4.58
CA ASP A 76 -25.80 -12.52 4.23
C ASP A 76 -26.08 -12.52 2.71
N GLY A 77 -25.27 -13.24 1.91
CA GLY A 77 -25.37 -13.25 0.45
C GLY A 77 -24.85 -11.99 -0.23
N GLU A 78 -24.15 -11.13 0.51
CA GLU A 78 -23.56 -9.89 0.00
C GLU A 78 -22.09 -10.06 -0.34
N TYR A 79 -21.64 -9.29 -1.30
CA TYR A 79 -20.24 -9.28 -1.75
C TYR A 79 -19.66 -7.89 -1.75
N TYR A 80 -18.41 -7.78 -1.29
CA TYR A 80 -17.61 -6.56 -1.38
C TYR A 80 -16.64 -6.68 -2.54
N TRP A 81 -16.73 -5.75 -3.47
CA TRP A 81 -15.88 -5.70 -4.64
C TRP A 81 -14.83 -4.60 -4.51
N ARG A 82 -13.62 -4.92 -4.95
CA ARG A 82 -12.57 -3.95 -5.21
C ARG A 82 -12.11 -4.12 -6.65
N VAL A 83 -11.95 -3.00 -7.36
CA VAL A 83 -11.44 -2.99 -8.73
C VAL A 83 -10.07 -2.31 -8.71
N THR A 84 -9.07 -3.01 -9.21
CA THR A 84 -7.69 -2.52 -9.29
C THR A 84 -7.27 -2.54 -10.76
N GLN A 85 -6.48 -1.55 -11.17
CA GLN A 85 -5.94 -1.48 -12.51
C GLN A 85 -4.43 -1.39 -12.46
N PHE A 86 -3.78 -2.14 -13.33
CA PHE A 86 -2.38 -1.96 -13.67
C PHE A 86 -2.30 -1.36 -15.06
N ILE A 87 -1.55 -0.27 -15.18
CA ILE A 87 -1.37 0.47 -16.43
C ILE A 87 0.12 0.49 -16.73
N LEU A 88 0.48 -0.09 -17.87
CA LEU A 88 1.85 -0.15 -18.34
C LEU A 88 2.45 1.28 -18.45
N PRO A 89 3.75 1.45 -18.18
CA PRO A 89 4.67 0.39 -17.75
C PRO A 89 4.74 0.21 -16.21
N PHE A 90 4.26 1.15 -15.41
CA PHE A 90 4.49 1.13 -13.95
C PHE A 90 3.43 1.90 -13.13
N TYR A 91 2.21 2.01 -13.64
CA TYR A 91 1.14 2.70 -12.91
C TYR A 91 0.16 1.71 -12.31
N SER A 92 -0.33 2.03 -11.12
CA SER A 92 -1.42 1.31 -10.48
C SER A 92 -2.52 2.28 -10.06
N LEU A 93 -3.77 1.86 -10.22
CA LEU A 93 -4.93 2.50 -9.60
C LEU A 93 -5.57 1.48 -8.67
N ILE A 94 -5.58 1.80 -7.38
CA ILE A 94 -6.18 0.97 -6.35
C ILE A 94 -7.42 1.65 -5.78
N PRO A 95 -8.46 0.90 -5.39
CA PRO A 95 -9.64 1.48 -4.80
C PRO A 95 -9.31 2.06 -3.43
N ASN A 96 -9.39 3.38 -3.33
CA ASN A 96 -9.22 4.10 -2.08
C ASN A 96 -10.54 4.16 -1.28
N PRO A 97 -10.48 4.29 0.06
CA PRO A 97 -11.66 4.57 0.85
C PRO A 97 -12.23 5.95 0.51
N GLY A 98 -13.55 6.03 0.32
CA GLY A 98 -14.24 7.26 -0.04
C GLY A 98 -14.30 7.52 -1.55
N ASP A 99 -14.69 8.72 -1.94
CA ASP A 99 -14.97 9.12 -3.33
C ASP A 99 -13.71 9.60 -4.08
N ARG A 100 -12.54 9.10 -3.68
CA ARG A 100 -11.25 9.49 -4.27
C ARG A 100 -10.70 8.37 -5.13
N GLU A 101 -10.38 8.72 -6.34
CA GLU A 101 -9.53 7.90 -7.18
C GLU A 101 -8.07 8.23 -6.92
N GLY A 102 -7.21 7.25 -7.06
CA GLY A 102 -5.78 7.47 -6.89
C GLY A 102 -4.98 6.21 -7.11
N GLY A 103 -3.68 6.38 -7.17
CA GLY A 103 -2.77 5.31 -7.45
C GLY A 103 -1.34 5.69 -7.18
N ARG A 104 -0.45 4.89 -7.72
CA ARG A 104 0.99 5.09 -7.62
C ARG A 104 1.66 4.91 -8.98
N CYS A 105 2.81 5.58 -9.11
CA CYS A 105 3.76 5.36 -10.19
C CYS A 105 5.02 4.77 -9.56
N TRP A 106 5.39 3.59 -10.00
CA TRP A 106 6.53 2.82 -9.51
C TRP A 106 7.71 2.98 -10.46
N VAL A 107 8.30 4.18 -10.49
CA VAL A 107 9.29 4.57 -11.50
C VAL A 107 10.64 3.95 -11.18
N PRO A 108 11.15 3.00 -11.99
CA PRO A 108 12.48 2.43 -11.79
C PRO A 108 13.55 3.51 -11.96
N MET A 109 14.49 3.56 -11.02
CA MET A 109 15.70 4.37 -11.13
C MET A 109 16.86 3.53 -11.68
N ASP A 110 16.90 2.28 -11.24
CA ASP A 110 17.75 1.19 -11.70
C ASP A 110 17.06 -0.15 -11.36
N ASP A 111 17.79 -1.26 -11.43
CA ASP A 111 17.22 -2.59 -11.16
C ASP A 111 16.88 -2.83 -9.69
N GLU A 112 17.43 -2.04 -8.77
CA GLU A 112 17.32 -2.25 -7.32
C GLU A 112 16.64 -1.09 -6.60
N HIS A 113 16.40 0.04 -7.28
CA HIS A 113 15.84 1.24 -6.67
C HIS A 113 14.70 1.83 -7.47
N ILE A 114 13.69 2.30 -6.78
CA ILE A 114 12.54 2.97 -7.37
C ILE A 114 12.26 4.31 -6.71
N SER A 115 11.73 5.23 -7.52
CA SER A 115 11.10 6.45 -7.05
C SER A 115 9.59 6.31 -7.16
N VAL A 116 8.90 6.30 -6.03
CA VAL A 116 7.45 6.11 -6.00
C VAL A 116 6.73 7.45 -5.87
N PHE A 117 5.73 7.67 -6.72
CA PHE A 117 4.85 8.82 -6.65
C PHE A 117 3.43 8.35 -6.38
N GLN A 118 2.85 8.84 -5.30
CA GLN A 118 1.43 8.66 -5.05
C GLN A 118 0.66 9.88 -5.55
N TYR A 119 -0.47 9.63 -6.19
CA TYR A 119 -1.38 10.67 -6.64
C TYR A 119 -2.81 10.39 -6.22
N SER A 120 -3.60 11.44 -6.15
CA SER A 120 -5.05 11.36 -5.96
C SER A 120 -5.71 12.24 -7.00
N VAL A 121 -6.82 11.79 -7.53
CA VAL A 121 -7.59 12.47 -8.58
C VAL A 121 -9.00 12.73 -8.05
N SER A 122 -9.52 13.89 -8.35
CA SER A 122 -10.95 14.20 -8.25
C SER A 122 -11.49 14.38 -9.65
N THR A 123 -12.54 13.63 -9.99
CA THR A 123 -13.16 13.65 -11.31
C THR A 123 -14.26 14.71 -11.42
N ASP A 124 -14.84 15.10 -10.30
CA ASP A 124 -15.99 16.00 -10.27
C ASP A 124 -15.57 17.45 -9.95
N GLU A 125 -15.14 17.68 -8.72
CA GLU A 125 -14.77 19.02 -8.24
C GLU A 125 -13.30 19.06 -7.78
N PRO A 126 -12.61 20.20 -7.96
CA PRO A 126 -11.26 20.35 -7.44
C PRO A 126 -11.18 20.11 -5.94
N PHE A 127 -10.10 19.51 -5.46
CA PHE A 127 -9.88 19.34 -4.03
C PHE A 127 -9.88 20.69 -3.31
N THR A 128 -10.63 20.76 -2.21
CA THR A 128 -10.59 21.90 -1.30
C THR A 128 -9.24 21.99 -0.61
N ASP A 129 -8.89 23.17 -0.08
CA ASP A 129 -7.64 23.34 0.68
C ASP A 129 -7.60 22.45 1.94
N GLU A 130 -8.75 22.22 2.55
CA GLU A 130 -8.86 21.30 3.70
C GLU A 130 -8.59 19.86 3.30
N GLN A 131 -9.15 19.39 2.18
CA GLN A 131 -8.86 18.06 1.64
C GLN A 131 -7.39 17.93 1.26
N ARG A 132 -6.78 18.96 0.64
CA ARG A 132 -5.35 18.98 0.31
C ARG A 132 -4.47 18.92 1.57
N LYS A 133 -4.83 19.66 2.62
CA LYS A 133 -4.14 19.59 3.92
C LYS A 133 -4.22 18.20 4.53
N LEU A 134 -5.40 17.56 4.52
CA LEU A 134 -5.58 16.21 5.02
C LEU A 134 -4.75 15.17 4.23
N MET A 135 -4.64 15.31 2.92
CA MET A 135 -3.79 14.45 2.08
C MET A 135 -2.30 14.64 2.40
N ASN A 136 -1.86 15.86 2.71
CA ASN A 136 -0.47 16.19 3.04
C ASN A 136 -0.09 15.89 4.50
N VAL A 137 -1.08 15.90 5.40
CA VAL A 137 -0.90 15.71 6.86
C VAL A 137 -1.36 14.32 7.28
N SER A 138 -1.49 13.38 6.34
CA SER A 138 -1.79 11.99 6.68
C SER A 138 -0.90 11.52 7.83
N PRO A 139 -1.45 10.92 8.88
CA PRO A 139 -0.66 10.31 9.97
C PRO A 139 0.21 9.14 9.46
N GLU A 140 0.00 8.70 8.23
CA GLU A 140 0.85 7.80 7.48
C GLU A 140 1.99 8.54 6.75
N LYS A 141 2.40 9.67 7.26
CA LYS A 141 3.59 10.34 6.74
C LYS A 141 4.76 9.39 6.89
N LEU A 142 5.33 9.00 5.77
CA LEU A 142 6.61 8.29 5.76
C LEU A 142 7.61 9.10 6.57
N LEU A 143 8.16 8.48 7.59
CA LEU A 143 9.31 9.02 8.28
C LEU A 143 10.46 9.05 7.26
N ARG A 144 11.07 10.22 7.10
CA ARG A 144 12.14 10.43 6.13
C ARG A 144 13.42 10.88 6.79
N VAL A 145 14.51 10.35 6.30
CA VAL A 145 15.85 10.81 6.71
C VAL A 145 16.01 12.27 6.35
N LYS A 146 16.47 13.07 7.29
CA LYS A 146 16.85 14.46 7.09
C LYS A 146 18.36 14.56 7.04
N TYR A 147 18.86 15.35 6.12
CA TYR A 147 20.27 15.66 6.02
C TYR A 147 20.48 17.11 6.45
N GLU A 148 21.33 17.30 7.44
CA GLU A 148 21.74 18.62 7.92
C GLU A 148 23.14 18.95 7.37
N PHE A 149 23.24 20.08 6.69
CA PHE A 149 24.50 20.59 6.16
C PHE A 149 25.29 21.36 7.24
N GLU A 150 26.58 21.57 7.02
CA GLU A 150 27.47 22.31 7.93
C GLU A 150 27.00 23.76 8.19
N ASP A 151 26.27 24.35 7.27
CA ASP A 151 25.71 25.70 7.41
C ASP A 151 24.37 25.72 8.23
N GLY A 152 23.97 24.57 8.77
CA GLY A 152 22.72 24.40 9.52
C GLY A 152 21.46 24.30 8.67
N SER A 153 21.58 24.29 7.35
CA SER A 153 20.43 24.04 6.48
C SER A 153 20.03 22.56 6.52
N VAL A 154 18.73 22.28 6.48
CA VAL A 154 18.19 20.92 6.56
C VAL A 154 17.43 20.58 5.29
N VAL A 155 17.80 19.48 4.65
CA VAL A 155 17.08 18.90 3.51
C VAL A 155 16.31 17.67 3.97
N ASP A 156 15.00 17.67 3.71
CA ASP A 156 14.15 16.50 3.85
C ASP A 156 14.36 15.59 2.62
N THR A 157 15.05 14.50 2.81
CA THR A 157 15.31 13.53 1.73
C THR A 157 14.03 12.74 1.42
N TRP A 158 14.01 12.09 0.27
CA TRP A 158 12.91 11.18 -0.08
C TRP A 158 13.14 9.76 0.43
N GLN A 159 14.25 9.51 1.14
CA GLN A 159 14.61 8.22 1.68
C GLN A 159 13.82 7.95 2.96
N PRO A 160 13.13 6.81 3.06
CA PRO A 160 12.45 6.42 4.28
C PRO A 160 13.44 6.19 5.43
N GLU A 161 13.02 6.47 6.62
CA GLU A 161 13.79 6.17 7.84
C GLU A 161 13.78 4.67 8.16
N ARG A 162 12.66 3.99 7.86
CA ARG A 162 12.48 2.55 8.03
C ARG A 162 13.12 1.80 6.88
N GLN A 163 14.14 1.03 7.18
CA GLN A 163 14.95 0.30 6.19
C GLN A 163 15.37 -1.06 6.75
N MET A 164 15.89 -1.92 5.89
CA MET A 164 16.32 -3.27 6.27
C MET A 164 17.42 -3.24 7.36
N HIS A 165 18.37 -2.31 7.28
CA HIS A 165 19.49 -2.22 8.23
C HIS A 165 19.06 -1.89 9.67
N ASN A 166 17.86 -1.34 9.88
CA ASN A 166 17.31 -1.01 11.20
C ASN A 166 16.06 -1.83 11.54
N ASP A 167 15.89 -3.00 10.89
CA ASP A 167 14.73 -3.91 11.07
C ASP A 167 13.40 -3.16 10.90
N PHE A 168 13.37 -2.21 9.97
CA PHE A 168 12.22 -1.35 9.67
C PHE A 168 11.64 -0.64 10.91
N LEU A 169 12.41 -0.49 11.97
CA LEU A 169 11.98 0.07 13.26
C LEU A 169 10.68 -0.57 13.76
N ILE A 170 10.57 -1.89 13.64
CA ILE A 170 9.40 -2.65 14.08
C ILE A 170 9.22 -2.54 15.59
N ASP A 171 8.05 -2.06 16.01
CA ASP A 171 7.62 -2.11 17.41
C ASP A 171 7.08 -3.52 17.73
N ARG A 172 7.88 -4.31 18.44
CA ARG A 172 7.54 -5.71 18.76
C ARG A 172 6.38 -5.82 19.77
N ASP A 173 6.11 -4.80 20.57
CA ASP A 173 4.95 -4.78 21.47
C ASP A 173 3.69 -4.47 20.66
N MET A 174 3.74 -3.49 19.77
CA MET A 174 2.68 -3.22 18.81
C MET A 174 2.37 -4.45 17.96
N GLN A 175 3.40 -5.18 17.48
CA GLN A 175 3.25 -6.39 16.67
C GLN A 175 2.49 -7.49 17.41
N ARG A 176 2.67 -7.61 18.71
CA ARG A 176 1.97 -8.61 19.52
C ARG A 176 0.55 -8.23 19.92
N THR A 177 0.26 -6.93 20.02
CA THR A 177 -0.97 -6.47 20.69
C THR A 177 -1.89 -5.61 19.85
N VAL A 178 -1.39 -5.02 18.76
CA VAL A 178 -2.14 -3.98 18.01
C VAL A 178 -2.35 -4.35 16.54
N ASN A 179 -1.29 -4.71 15.82
CA ASN A 179 -1.35 -5.12 14.42
C ASN A 179 -0.27 -6.16 14.09
N TYR A 180 -0.35 -6.82 12.94
CA TYR A 180 0.58 -7.90 12.58
C TYR A 180 2.02 -7.46 12.35
N THR A 181 2.24 -6.22 11.94
CA THR A 181 3.54 -5.77 11.45
C THR A 181 4.37 -5.04 12.50
N GLY A 182 3.74 -4.48 13.55
CA GLY A 182 4.43 -3.57 14.47
C GLY A 182 4.80 -2.24 13.83
N ILE A 183 4.19 -1.92 12.69
CA ILE A 183 4.39 -0.68 11.94
C ILE A 183 3.03 0.02 11.83
N ALA A 184 2.99 1.31 12.13
CA ALA A 184 1.71 2.05 12.14
C ALA A 184 1.23 2.46 10.75
N SER A 185 2.15 2.78 9.85
CA SER A 185 1.85 3.24 8.49
C SER A 185 1.65 2.05 7.55
N GLY A 186 0.47 1.93 6.91
CA GLY A 186 0.21 0.87 5.94
C GLY A 186 1.19 0.84 4.77
N ARG A 187 1.64 2.02 4.34
CA ARG A 187 2.65 2.13 3.28
C ARG A 187 4.01 1.58 3.71
N GLU A 188 4.44 1.90 4.93
CA GLU A 188 5.70 1.36 5.46
C GLU A 188 5.62 -0.13 5.75
N GLN A 189 4.40 -0.65 6.01
CA GLN A 189 4.16 -2.11 6.09
C GLN A 189 4.45 -2.77 4.75
N ASP A 190 3.94 -2.21 3.65
CA ASP A 190 4.17 -2.73 2.29
C ASP A 190 5.65 -2.64 1.91
N MET A 191 6.29 -1.52 2.21
CA MET A 191 7.72 -1.35 1.97
C MET A 191 8.55 -2.40 2.72
N ALA A 192 8.27 -2.61 4.01
CA ALA A 192 8.99 -3.60 4.80
C ALA A 192 8.85 -5.02 4.22
N MET A 193 7.67 -5.35 3.70
CA MET A 193 7.45 -6.66 3.05
C MET A 193 8.24 -6.80 1.75
N THR A 194 8.18 -5.80 0.86
CA THR A 194 8.87 -5.88 -0.43
C THR A 194 10.38 -5.77 -0.31
N ASP A 195 10.88 -4.84 0.51
CA ASP A 195 12.32 -4.64 0.67
C ASP A 195 13.00 -5.79 1.42
N SER A 196 12.28 -6.46 2.36
CA SER A 196 12.81 -7.63 3.07
C SER A 196 13.00 -8.87 2.19
N MET A 197 12.42 -8.89 1.00
CA MET A 197 12.65 -9.94 0.00
C MET A 197 14.02 -9.79 -0.69
N GLY A 198 14.73 -8.69 -0.42
CA GLY A 198 15.94 -8.27 -1.13
C GLY A 198 15.62 -7.35 -2.29
N SER A 199 16.62 -6.61 -2.75
CA SER A 199 16.46 -5.64 -3.83
C SER A 199 15.91 -6.28 -5.13
N ILE A 200 16.36 -7.50 -5.43
CA ILE A 200 15.80 -8.34 -6.50
C ILE A 200 15.43 -9.71 -5.91
N GLY A 201 14.15 -9.99 -5.83
CA GLY A 201 13.63 -11.26 -5.31
C GLY A 201 13.98 -12.45 -6.20
N ASP A 202 14.30 -13.57 -5.57
CA ASP A 202 14.59 -14.83 -6.28
C ASP A 202 13.30 -15.49 -6.76
N ARG A 203 12.92 -15.20 -8.02
CA ARG A 203 11.71 -15.72 -8.67
C ARG A 203 11.66 -17.25 -8.76
N THR A 204 12.80 -17.93 -8.62
CA THR A 204 12.82 -19.40 -8.66
C THR A 204 12.22 -20.04 -7.40
N LYS A 205 12.03 -19.25 -6.35
CA LYS A 205 11.44 -19.68 -5.07
C LYS A 205 9.97 -19.30 -4.92
N GLU A 206 9.37 -18.73 -5.95
CA GLU A 206 7.96 -18.34 -5.91
C GLU A 206 7.03 -19.54 -6.00
N HIS A 207 5.94 -19.47 -5.25
CA HIS A 207 4.87 -20.46 -5.25
C HIS A 207 3.53 -19.74 -5.43
N LEU A 208 3.21 -19.41 -6.67
CA LEU A 208 2.00 -18.65 -7.01
C LEU A 208 0.74 -19.50 -6.79
N GLY A 209 -0.26 -18.92 -6.18
CA GLY A 209 -1.57 -19.50 -5.92
C GLY A 209 -2.69 -18.80 -6.69
N THR A 210 -3.93 -19.18 -6.39
CA THR A 210 -5.10 -18.56 -7.02
C THR A 210 -5.30 -17.09 -6.65
N SER A 211 -4.75 -16.65 -5.52
CA SER A 211 -4.74 -15.25 -5.09
C SER A 211 -3.82 -14.38 -5.94
N ASP A 212 -2.89 -14.99 -6.67
CA ASP A 212 -1.85 -14.32 -7.46
C ASP A 212 -2.19 -14.27 -8.95
N THR A 213 -3.44 -14.59 -9.30
CA THR A 213 -3.91 -14.66 -10.71
C THR A 213 -3.71 -13.33 -11.47
N ALA A 214 -3.64 -12.19 -10.76
CA ALA A 214 -3.40 -10.88 -11.35
C ALA A 214 -1.89 -10.50 -11.39
N ILE A 215 -1.03 -11.27 -10.76
CA ILE A 215 0.41 -11.12 -10.70
C ILE A 215 1.07 -11.99 -11.77
#